data_c9c810566757b6c1f714168f5be39491
#
_entry.id   c9c810566757b6c1f714168f5be39491
#
_cell.length_a   1.000
_cell.length_b   1.000
_cell.length_c   1.000
_cell.angle_alpha   90.00
_cell.angle_beta   90.00
_cell.angle_gamma   90.00
#
_symmetry.space_group_name_H-M   'P 1'
#
loop_
_entity.id
_entity.type
_entity.pdbx_description
1 polymer ?
#
loop_
_entity_poly.entity_id
_entity_poly.type
_entity_poly.pdbx_seq_one_letter_code
_entity_poly.pdbx_strand_id
1 'polypeptide(L)'
;MSYLSIFRTNENQKQKWDSIIYEISEFVSAFFWDEAPDKYGLEAREGQQDMAFAILDAVRGNYHFAVEAGVGIGKSFAYLVPLLLYNKKTGLPVIIATSTIALQEQLMDDIKRLSPMLNVTPDVLLAKGQTHYVCQLRANDYFASPEGQQFARLKQKIVEGCQDRRAFSPPIPANVWEKINIVRYSRRACLGCPFSS
;
A
#
# COMPACT_ATOMS: atom_id res chain seq x y z
N MET A 1 -0.66 -3.84 30.17
CA MET A 1 -2.07 -3.79 29.72
C MET A 1 -2.13 -4.47 28.36
N SER A 2 -2.77 -5.63 28.30
CA SER A 2 -2.80 -6.49 27.11
C SER A 2 -3.80 -5.96 26.11
N TYR A 3 -3.40 -5.79 24.85
CA TYR A 3 -4.23 -5.36 23.72
C TYR A 3 -5.34 -6.36 23.32
N LEU A 4 -5.50 -7.44 24.07
CA LEU A 4 -6.47 -8.53 23.83
C LEU A 4 -7.87 -8.33 24.43
N SER A 5 -8.14 -7.20 25.10
CA SER A 5 -9.43 -7.00 25.79
C SER A 5 -10.51 -6.26 25.00
N ILE A 6 -10.28 -5.93 23.73
CA ILE A 6 -11.20 -5.08 22.93
C ILE A 6 -12.26 -5.90 22.15
N PHE A 7 -12.13 -7.23 22.06
CA PHE A 7 -13.02 -8.07 21.25
C PHE A 7 -13.87 -9.06 22.04
N ARG A 8 -14.59 -8.60 23.09
CA ARG A 8 -15.85 -9.27 23.44
C ARG A 8 -16.94 -8.74 22.50
N THR A 9 -17.02 -9.33 21.33
CA THR A 9 -18.09 -9.05 20.38
C THR A 9 -19.41 -9.56 20.95
N ASN A 10 -20.34 -8.63 21.18
CA ASN A 10 -21.73 -8.93 21.44
C ASN A 10 -22.29 -9.74 20.24
N GLU A 11 -23.20 -10.69 20.45
CA GLU A 11 -23.80 -11.53 19.39
C GLU A 11 -24.31 -10.70 18.19
N ASN A 12 -24.88 -9.54 18.43
CA ASN A 12 -25.31 -8.61 17.38
C ASN A 12 -24.16 -8.08 16.53
N GLN A 13 -22.98 -7.87 17.12
CA GLN A 13 -21.79 -7.44 16.36
C GLN A 13 -21.25 -8.59 15.53
N LYS A 14 -21.29 -9.80 16.04
CA LYS A 14 -20.87 -11.01 15.30
C LYS A 14 -21.80 -11.26 14.11
N GLN A 15 -23.10 -11.19 14.28
CA GLN A 15 -24.07 -11.34 13.20
C GLN A 15 -23.89 -10.27 12.12
N LYS A 16 -23.67 -9.01 12.50
CA LYS A 16 -23.39 -7.93 11.56
C LYS A 16 -22.09 -8.19 10.78
N TRP A 17 -21.06 -8.70 11.47
CA TRP A 17 -19.78 -9.05 10.88
C TRP A 17 -19.91 -10.19 9.86
N ASP A 18 -20.58 -11.26 10.24
CA ASP A 18 -20.84 -12.41 9.35
C ASP A 18 -21.66 -11.98 8.12
N SER A 19 -22.64 -11.07 8.26
CA SER A 19 -23.39 -10.51 7.14
C SER A 19 -22.52 -9.73 6.18
N ILE A 20 -21.60 -8.89 6.68
CA ILE A 20 -20.66 -8.13 5.84
C ILE A 20 -19.75 -9.07 5.04
N ILE A 21 -19.19 -10.08 5.68
CA ILE A 21 -18.32 -11.05 5.01
C ILE A 21 -19.08 -11.86 3.97
N TYR A 22 -20.31 -12.25 4.29
CA TYR A 22 -21.19 -12.94 3.33
C TYR A 22 -21.46 -12.09 2.08
N GLU A 23 -21.86 -10.81 2.23
CA GLU A 23 -22.06 -9.91 1.11
C GLU A 23 -20.80 -9.73 0.26
N ILE A 24 -19.62 -9.63 0.90
CA ILE A 24 -18.35 -9.57 0.18
C ILE A 24 -18.08 -10.86 -0.59
N SER A 25 -18.37 -12.03 0.00
CA SER A 25 -18.18 -13.34 -0.62
C SER A 25 -19.03 -13.50 -1.87
N GLU A 26 -20.29 -13.13 -1.83
CA GLU A 26 -21.20 -13.13 -2.98
C GLU A 26 -20.65 -12.23 -4.10
N PHE A 27 -20.20 -11.04 -3.76
CA PHE A 27 -19.61 -10.13 -4.75
C PHE A 27 -18.31 -10.69 -5.34
N VAL A 28 -17.44 -11.26 -4.53
CA VAL A 28 -16.17 -11.88 -4.97
C VAL A 28 -16.45 -13.04 -5.94
N SER A 29 -17.46 -13.87 -5.64
CA SER A 29 -17.90 -14.94 -6.53
C SER A 29 -18.36 -14.40 -7.88
N ALA A 30 -19.33 -13.49 -7.88
CA ALA A 30 -19.87 -12.89 -9.10
C ALA A 30 -18.77 -12.15 -9.90
N PHE A 31 -17.86 -11.44 -9.22
CA PHE A 31 -16.77 -10.75 -9.88
C PHE A 31 -15.84 -11.68 -10.62
N PHE A 32 -15.34 -12.74 -10.00
CA PHE A 32 -14.34 -13.61 -10.64
C PHE A 32 -14.94 -14.57 -11.68
N TRP A 33 -16.18 -15.04 -11.49
CA TRP A 33 -16.81 -15.98 -12.42
C TRP A 33 -17.51 -15.30 -13.60
N ASP A 34 -18.17 -14.20 -13.36
CA ASP A 34 -19.04 -13.60 -14.36
C ASP A 34 -18.49 -12.24 -14.86
N GLU A 35 -18.28 -11.27 -13.95
CA GLU A 35 -18.00 -9.90 -14.37
C GLU A 35 -16.59 -9.71 -14.93
N ALA A 36 -15.59 -10.33 -14.31
CA ALA A 36 -14.19 -10.15 -14.71
C ALA A 36 -13.92 -10.75 -16.10
N PRO A 37 -14.40 -11.96 -16.46
CA PRO A 37 -14.30 -12.50 -17.81
C PRO A 37 -15.16 -11.69 -18.81
N ASP A 38 -16.42 -11.49 -18.53
CA ASP A 38 -17.38 -10.96 -19.49
C ASP A 38 -17.19 -9.49 -19.82
N LYS A 39 -16.94 -8.66 -18.79
CA LYS A 39 -16.83 -7.21 -18.94
C LYS A 39 -15.41 -6.72 -19.18
N TYR A 40 -14.41 -7.43 -18.62
CA TYR A 40 -13.02 -6.94 -18.61
C TYR A 40 -12.03 -7.89 -19.31
N GLY A 41 -12.52 -8.99 -19.87
CA GLY A 41 -11.68 -9.96 -20.59
C GLY A 41 -10.60 -10.59 -19.72
N LEU A 42 -10.82 -10.69 -18.41
CA LEU A 42 -9.93 -11.35 -17.48
C LEU A 42 -10.20 -12.84 -17.47
N GLU A 43 -9.17 -13.65 -17.50
CA GLU A 43 -9.31 -15.10 -17.44
C GLU A 43 -9.80 -15.53 -16.05
N ALA A 44 -10.85 -16.33 -15.99
CA ALA A 44 -11.31 -16.97 -14.77
C ALA A 44 -10.29 -18.04 -14.31
N ARG A 45 -9.83 -17.93 -13.07
CA ARG A 45 -8.82 -18.82 -12.48
C ARG A 45 -9.29 -19.32 -11.13
N GLU A 46 -9.57 -20.60 -11.04
CA GLU A 46 -10.06 -21.27 -9.82
C GLU A 46 -9.17 -20.97 -8.60
N GLY A 47 -7.85 -21.17 -8.72
CA GLY A 47 -6.93 -20.90 -7.61
C GLY A 47 -6.88 -19.43 -7.16
N GLN A 48 -7.24 -18.46 -8.02
CA GLN A 48 -7.38 -17.04 -7.65
C GLN A 48 -8.59 -16.85 -6.74
N GLN A 49 -9.69 -17.48 -7.07
CA GLN A 49 -10.93 -17.40 -6.31
C GLN A 49 -10.81 -18.14 -4.97
N ASP A 50 -10.25 -19.34 -4.96
CA ASP A 50 -9.98 -20.10 -3.73
C ASP A 50 -9.16 -19.31 -2.74
N MET A 51 -8.11 -18.63 -3.23
CA MET A 51 -7.30 -17.76 -2.39
C MET A 51 -8.11 -16.58 -1.85
N ALA A 52 -8.98 -15.97 -2.65
CA ALA A 52 -9.81 -14.85 -2.22
C ALA A 52 -10.79 -15.25 -1.11
N PHE A 53 -11.42 -16.42 -1.23
CA PHE A 53 -12.31 -16.95 -0.20
C PHE A 53 -11.57 -17.36 1.08
N ALA A 54 -10.40 -17.98 0.97
CA ALA A 54 -9.58 -18.32 2.13
C ALA A 54 -9.14 -17.07 2.91
N ILE A 55 -8.87 -15.96 2.21
CA ILE A 55 -8.59 -14.66 2.86
C ILE A 55 -9.83 -14.14 3.61
N LEU A 56 -11.02 -14.20 3.01
CA LEU A 56 -12.25 -13.78 3.68
C LEU A 56 -12.57 -14.63 4.90
N ASP A 57 -12.34 -15.94 4.85
CA ASP A 57 -12.48 -16.84 6.00
C ASP A 57 -11.49 -16.48 7.11
N ALA A 58 -10.25 -16.17 6.77
CA ALA A 58 -9.25 -15.73 7.74
C ALA A 58 -9.64 -14.40 8.41
N VAL A 59 -10.16 -13.45 7.63
CA VAL A 59 -10.69 -12.16 8.14
C VAL A 59 -11.89 -12.40 9.04
N ARG A 60 -12.84 -13.25 8.63
CA ARG A 60 -14.02 -13.60 9.42
C ARG A 60 -13.66 -14.25 10.74
N GLY A 61 -12.76 -15.23 10.68
CA GLY A 61 -12.32 -16.01 11.84
C GLY A 61 -11.27 -15.33 12.70
N ASN A 62 -10.74 -14.17 12.27
CA ASN A 62 -9.65 -13.44 12.94
C ASN A 62 -8.45 -14.35 13.26
N TYR A 63 -7.97 -15.09 12.26
CA TYR A 63 -6.82 -15.96 12.37
C TYR A 63 -5.75 -15.66 11.30
N HIS A 64 -4.51 -16.08 11.57
CA HIS A 64 -3.41 -15.97 10.61
C HIS A 64 -3.57 -16.98 9.48
N PHE A 65 -3.34 -16.51 8.26
CA PHE A 65 -3.42 -17.33 7.07
C PHE A 65 -2.11 -17.25 6.28
N ALA A 66 -1.62 -18.37 5.81
CA ALA A 66 -0.47 -18.45 4.92
C ALA A 66 -0.85 -19.29 3.69
N VAL A 67 -0.48 -18.83 2.51
CA VAL A 67 -0.79 -19.49 1.25
C VAL A 67 0.43 -19.46 0.33
N GLU A 68 0.71 -20.58 -0.30
CA GLU A 68 1.63 -20.68 -1.42
C GLU A 68 0.82 -20.76 -2.71
N ALA A 69 1.07 -19.82 -3.60
CA ALA A 69 0.39 -19.73 -4.88
C ALA A 69 1.40 -19.65 -6.02
N GLY A 70 1.23 -20.46 -7.05
CA GLY A 70 2.09 -20.54 -8.22
C GLY A 70 2.20 -19.21 -8.99
N VAL A 71 3.16 -19.15 -9.93
CA VAL A 71 3.29 -18.02 -10.84
C VAL A 71 2.10 -18.01 -11.80
N GLY A 72 1.54 -16.83 -12.08
CA GLY A 72 0.47 -16.68 -13.06
C GLY A 72 -0.96 -16.83 -12.50
N ILE A 73 -1.17 -17.25 -11.25
CA ILE A 73 -2.51 -17.37 -10.64
C ILE A 73 -3.25 -16.03 -10.51
N GLY A 74 -2.54 -14.90 -10.59
CA GLY A 74 -3.16 -13.59 -10.36
C GLY A 74 -3.30 -13.22 -8.88
N LYS A 75 -2.27 -13.54 -8.08
CA LYS A 75 -2.22 -13.33 -6.62
C LYS A 75 -2.66 -11.94 -6.19
N SER A 76 -2.23 -10.89 -6.90
CA SER A 76 -2.57 -9.51 -6.54
C SER A 76 -4.08 -9.31 -6.51
N PHE A 77 -4.79 -9.76 -7.53
CA PHE A 77 -6.24 -9.65 -7.59
C PHE A 77 -6.93 -10.54 -6.55
N ALA A 78 -6.39 -11.74 -6.28
CA ALA A 78 -6.94 -12.65 -5.30
C ALA A 78 -7.04 -12.03 -3.89
N TYR A 79 -6.08 -11.20 -3.48
CA TYR A 79 -6.17 -10.52 -2.19
C TYR A 79 -6.69 -9.08 -2.29
N LEU A 80 -6.44 -8.36 -3.38
CA LEU A 80 -6.92 -6.97 -3.51
C LEU A 80 -8.44 -6.89 -3.62
N VAL A 81 -9.08 -7.79 -4.39
CA VAL A 81 -10.53 -7.76 -4.56
C VAL A 81 -11.27 -7.86 -3.23
N PRO A 82 -11.09 -8.92 -2.42
CA PRO A 82 -11.77 -9.02 -1.13
C PRO A 82 -11.38 -7.93 -0.15
N LEU A 83 -10.10 -7.50 -0.12
CA LEU A 83 -9.64 -6.50 0.83
C LEU A 83 -10.10 -5.06 0.50
N LEU A 84 -10.23 -4.70 -0.78
CA LEU A 84 -10.81 -3.42 -1.21
C LEU A 84 -12.30 -3.35 -0.88
N LEU A 85 -13.03 -4.44 -1.08
CA LEU A 85 -14.44 -4.54 -0.69
C LEU A 85 -14.61 -4.50 0.82
N TYR A 86 -13.73 -5.17 1.56
CA TYR A 86 -13.66 -5.10 3.01
C TYR A 86 -13.45 -3.67 3.52
N ASN A 87 -12.45 -2.97 2.98
CA ASN A 87 -12.21 -1.56 3.31
C ASN A 87 -13.44 -0.69 3.01
N LYS A 88 -14.05 -0.85 1.83
CA LYS A 88 -15.28 -0.13 1.45
C LYS A 88 -16.42 -0.36 2.43
N LYS A 89 -16.66 -1.61 2.85
CA LYS A 89 -17.80 -1.99 3.71
C LYS A 89 -17.60 -1.62 5.18
N THR A 90 -16.35 -1.66 5.65
CA THR A 90 -16.03 -1.49 7.08
C THR A 90 -15.43 -0.14 7.43
N GLY A 91 -14.82 0.54 6.47
CA GLY A 91 -13.97 1.72 6.69
C GLY A 91 -12.64 1.41 7.40
N LEU A 92 -12.34 0.13 7.67
CA LEU A 92 -11.10 -0.25 8.35
C LEU A 92 -9.92 -0.25 7.37
N PRO A 93 -8.73 0.21 7.81
CA PRO A 93 -7.56 0.23 6.95
C PRO A 93 -7.05 -1.18 6.64
N VAL A 94 -6.53 -1.33 5.43
CA VAL A 94 -5.81 -2.54 4.99
C VAL A 94 -4.35 -2.18 4.78
N ILE A 95 -3.43 -2.96 5.36
CA ILE A 95 -1.99 -2.76 5.21
C ILE A 95 -1.42 -3.89 4.35
N ILE A 96 -0.80 -3.53 3.24
CA ILE A 96 -0.13 -4.48 2.35
C ILE A 96 1.36 -4.20 2.37
N ALA A 97 2.15 -5.17 2.82
CA ALA A 97 3.61 -5.08 2.85
C ALA A 97 4.23 -5.92 1.73
N THR A 98 5.21 -5.37 1.05
CA THR A 98 5.97 -6.06 -0.01
C THR A 98 7.46 -5.72 0.09
N SER A 99 8.30 -6.60 -0.45
CA SER A 99 9.75 -6.51 -0.29
C SER A 99 10.43 -5.49 -1.21
N THR A 100 9.80 -5.09 -2.31
CA THR A 100 10.42 -4.19 -3.30
C THR A 100 9.52 -3.04 -3.70
N ILE A 101 10.13 -1.91 -4.08
CA ILE A 101 9.40 -0.74 -4.58
C ILE A 101 8.69 -1.05 -5.90
N ALA A 102 9.29 -1.87 -6.76
CA ALA A 102 8.65 -2.28 -8.02
C ALA A 102 7.32 -3.00 -7.77
N LEU A 103 7.27 -3.89 -6.77
CA LEU A 103 6.02 -4.53 -6.35
C LEU A 103 5.03 -3.54 -5.72
N GLN A 104 5.51 -2.56 -4.97
CA GLN A 104 4.63 -1.50 -4.43
C GLN A 104 3.97 -0.69 -5.55
N GLU A 105 4.73 -0.32 -6.58
CA GLU A 105 4.23 0.42 -7.75
C GLU A 105 3.25 -0.43 -8.55
N GLN A 106 3.55 -1.71 -8.77
CA GLN A 106 2.63 -2.64 -9.41
C GLN A 106 1.31 -2.75 -8.65
N LEU A 107 1.35 -2.84 -7.31
CA LEU A 107 0.15 -2.87 -6.48
C LEU A 107 -0.68 -1.59 -6.61
N MET A 108 -0.03 -0.43 -6.70
CA MET A 108 -0.74 0.84 -6.94
C MET A 108 -1.47 0.83 -8.28
N ASP A 109 -0.85 0.27 -9.32
CA ASP A 109 -1.48 0.17 -10.64
C ASP A 109 -2.60 -0.88 -10.64
N ASP A 110 -2.43 -2.01 -9.95
CA ASP A 110 -3.49 -3.02 -9.76
C ASP A 110 -4.69 -2.43 -9.00
N ILE A 111 -4.46 -1.63 -7.95
CA ILE A 111 -5.54 -0.94 -7.21
C ILE A 111 -6.26 0.06 -8.12
N LYS A 112 -5.54 0.88 -8.89
CA LYS A 112 -6.15 1.82 -9.84
C LYS A 112 -7.01 1.10 -10.89
N ARG A 113 -6.54 -0.06 -11.37
CA ARG A 113 -7.26 -0.88 -12.33
C ARG A 113 -8.52 -1.51 -11.73
N LEU A 114 -8.43 -2.05 -10.51
CA LEU A 114 -9.54 -2.72 -9.82
C LEU A 114 -10.59 -1.74 -9.29
N SER A 115 -10.19 -0.55 -8.87
CA SER A 115 -11.09 0.42 -8.24
C SER A 115 -12.37 0.71 -9.04
N PRO A 116 -12.32 1.02 -10.35
CA PRO A 116 -13.53 1.21 -11.14
C PRO A 116 -14.32 -0.10 -11.35
N MET A 117 -13.64 -1.25 -11.47
CA MET A 117 -14.31 -2.55 -11.64
C MET A 117 -15.13 -2.93 -10.42
N LEU A 118 -14.66 -2.61 -9.23
CA LEU A 118 -15.30 -2.89 -7.95
C LEU A 118 -16.19 -1.75 -7.45
N ASN A 119 -16.26 -0.66 -8.21
CA ASN A 119 -16.93 0.58 -7.79
C ASN A 119 -16.49 1.01 -6.38
N VAL A 120 -15.17 1.09 -6.16
CA VAL A 120 -14.55 1.55 -4.90
C VAL A 120 -13.65 2.75 -5.16
N THR A 121 -13.49 3.61 -4.15
CA THR A 121 -12.60 4.78 -4.17
C THR A 121 -11.74 4.77 -2.90
N PRO A 122 -10.76 3.82 -2.81
CA PRO A 122 -9.94 3.73 -1.61
C PRO A 122 -8.99 4.93 -1.51
N ASP A 123 -8.79 5.43 -0.29
CA ASP A 123 -7.69 6.35 0.00
C ASP A 123 -6.40 5.52 0.19
N VAL A 124 -5.43 5.71 -0.71
CA VAL A 124 -4.25 4.84 -0.78
C VAL A 124 -2.98 5.63 -0.48
N LEU A 125 -2.29 5.24 0.58
CA LEU A 125 -0.99 5.78 0.94
C LEU A 125 0.14 4.79 0.60
N LEU A 126 1.08 5.22 -0.25
CA LEU A 126 2.28 4.46 -0.55
C LEU A 126 3.42 4.85 0.40
N ALA A 127 3.73 4.00 1.37
CA ALA A 127 4.83 4.18 2.30
C ALA A 127 6.08 3.43 1.84
N LYS A 128 7.15 4.17 1.54
CA LYS A 128 8.48 3.62 1.22
C LYS A 128 9.41 3.70 2.44
N GLY A 129 10.50 2.94 2.45
CA GLY A 129 11.52 3.07 3.48
C GLY A 129 12.10 4.50 3.55
N GLN A 130 12.44 4.97 4.74
CA GLN A 130 12.92 6.35 4.99
C GLN A 130 14.08 6.77 4.07
N THR A 131 14.95 5.85 3.67
CA THR A 131 16.09 6.12 2.78
C THR A 131 15.68 6.52 1.36
N HIS A 132 14.41 6.39 1.00
CA HIS A 132 13.85 6.83 -0.27
C HIS A 132 13.38 8.29 -0.28
N TYR A 133 13.50 8.96 0.86
CA TYR A 133 13.07 10.36 1.02
C TYR A 133 14.23 11.29 1.33
N VAL A 134 14.12 12.54 0.90
CA VAL A 134 15.09 13.60 1.19
C VAL A 134 15.01 14.00 2.67
N CYS A 135 16.16 14.10 3.32
CA CYS A 135 16.29 14.77 4.60
C CYS A 135 16.56 16.27 4.36
N GLN A 136 15.65 17.15 4.72
CA GLN A 136 15.78 18.58 4.50
C GLN A 136 17.05 19.17 5.15
N LEU A 137 17.37 18.74 6.35
CA LEU A 137 18.57 19.20 7.07
C LEU A 137 19.84 18.83 6.31
N ARG A 138 19.99 17.54 5.97
CA ARG A 138 21.16 17.06 5.23
C ARG A 138 21.26 17.64 3.82
N ALA A 139 20.12 17.85 3.17
CA ALA A 139 20.08 18.51 1.87
C ALA A 139 20.55 19.98 1.96
N ASN A 140 20.11 20.72 2.96
CA ASN A 140 20.56 22.09 3.19
C ASN A 140 22.07 22.16 3.44
N ASP A 141 22.60 21.27 4.29
CA ASP A 141 24.04 21.20 4.57
C ASP A 141 24.84 20.85 3.31
N TYR A 142 24.38 19.85 2.54
CA TYR A 142 25.05 19.46 1.30
C TYR A 142 25.06 20.59 0.27
N PHE A 143 23.93 21.24 0.03
CA PHE A 143 23.85 22.34 -0.96
C PHE A 143 24.54 23.64 -0.50
N ALA A 144 24.90 23.77 0.77
CA ALA A 144 25.77 24.84 1.24
C ALA A 144 27.24 24.57 0.94
N SER A 145 27.64 23.32 0.69
CA SER A 145 29.02 22.93 0.38
C SER A 145 29.40 23.29 -1.08
N PRO A 146 30.71 23.47 -1.35
CA PRO A 146 31.19 23.71 -2.73
C PRO A 146 30.77 22.60 -3.71
N GLU A 147 30.76 21.34 -3.27
CA GLU A 147 30.34 20.18 -4.06
C GLU A 147 28.84 20.24 -4.39
N GLY A 148 28.02 20.67 -3.44
CA GLY A 148 26.56 20.71 -3.60
C GLY A 148 26.07 21.87 -4.45
N GLN A 149 26.82 22.98 -4.54
CA GLN A 149 26.41 24.19 -5.26
C GLN A 149 26.16 23.95 -6.76
N GLN A 150 26.84 22.99 -7.37
CA GLN A 150 26.61 22.60 -8.77
C GLN A 150 25.23 22.00 -9.04
N PHE A 151 24.50 21.57 -7.99
CA PHE A 151 23.19 20.94 -8.09
C PHE A 151 22.02 21.91 -7.82
N ALA A 152 22.10 23.14 -8.29
CA ALA A 152 21.09 24.19 -8.04
C ALA A 152 19.67 23.77 -8.47
N ARG A 153 19.52 23.08 -9.62
CA ARG A 153 18.21 22.55 -10.09
C ARG A 153 17.62 21.48 -9.16
N LEU A 154 18.48 20.63 -8.60
CA LEU A 154 18.05 19.62 -7.64
C LEU A 154 17.58 20.27 -6.34
N LYS A 155 18.34 21.25 -5.84
CA LYS A 155 17.94 22.05 -4.67
C LYS A 155 16.57 22.70 -4.88
N GLN A 156 16.34 23.30 -6.03
CA GLN A 156 15.05 23.94 -6.34
C GLN A 156 13.90 22.95 -6.29
N LYS A 157 14.00 21.77 -6.93
CA LYS A 157 12.97 20.74 -6.89
C LYS A 157 12.65 20.26 -5.47
N ILE A 158 13.67 20.15 -4.61
CA ILE A 158 13.48 19.78 -3.20
C ILE A 158 12.73 20.87 -2.44
N VAL A 159 13.07 22.14 -2.66
CA VAL A 159 12.36 23.28 -2.06
C VAL A 159 10.91 23.35 -2.53
N GLU A 160 10.63 22.98 -3.78
CA GLU A 160 9.28 22.87 -4.35
C GLU A 160 8.47 21.66 -3.80
N GLY A 161 9.04 20.88 -2.87
CA GLY A 161 8.35 19.78 -2.19
C GLY A 161 8.61 18.38 -2.76
N CYS A 162 9.48 18.24 -3.77
CA CYS A 162 9.85 16.92 -4.29
C CYS A 162 10.78 16.20 -3.31
N GLN A 163 10.33 15.06 -2.75
CA GLN A 163 11.08 14.36 -1.71
C GLN A 163 11.36 12.89 -2.03
N ASP A 164 10.50 12.23 -2.80
CA ASP A 164 10.70 10.84 -3.19
C ASP A 164 11.80 10.75 -4.25
N ARG A 165 12.81 9.91 -4.01
CA ARG A 165 13.93 9.67 -4.92
C ARG A 165 13.51 9.41 -6.37
N ARG A 166 12.41 8.68 -6.58
CA ARG A 166 11.94 8.32 -7.92
C ARG A 166 11.19 9.43 -8.65
N ALA A 167 10.76 10.46 -7.93
CA ALA A 167 10.12 11.61 -8.55
C ALA A 167 11.11 12.56 -9.26
N PHE A 168 12.41 12.33 -9.09
CA PHE A 168 13.44 13.19 -9.74
C PHE A 168 13.76 12.70 -11.15
N SER A 169 13.64 13.62 -12.11
CA SER A 169 14.07 13.42 -13.51
C SER A 169 14.99 14.57 -13.92
N PRO A 170 16.23 14.31 -14.34
CA PRO A 170 16.88 12.98 -14.36
C PRO A 170 17.11 12.40 -12.95
N PRO A 171 17.38 11.08 -12.84
CA PRO A 171 17.63 10.43 -11.57
C PRO A 171 18.83 11.04 -10.85
N ILE A 172 18.73 11.16 -9.52
CA ILE A 172 19.82 11.67 -8.69
C ILE A 172 20.95 10.64 -8.61
N PRO A 173 22.22 11.03 -8.87
CA PRO A 173 23.36 10.15 -8.69
C PRO A 173 23.42 9.54 -7.28
N ALA A 174 23.84 8.28 -7.16
CA ALA A 174 23.83 7.55 -5.90
C ALA A 174 24.66 8.26 -4.80
N ASN A 175 25.85 8.75 -5.16
CA ASN A 175 26.73 9.48 -4.25
C ASN A 175 26.12 10.79 -3.71
N VAL A 176 25.31 11.49 -4.51
CA VAL A 176 24.57 12.68 -4.09
C VAL A 176 23.40 12.28 -3.20
N TRP A 177 22.66 11.22 -3.60
CA TRP A 177 21.53 10.72 -2.82
C TRP A 177 21.93 10.33 -1.40
N GLU A 178 23.03 9.64 -1.23
CA GLU A 178 23.58 9.23 0.08
C GLU A 178 23.88 10.43 1.00
N LYS A 179 24.15 11.60 0.43
CA LYS A 179 24.39 12.83 1.21
C LYS A 179 23.11 13.51 1.68
N ILE A 180 22.00 13.36 0.95
CA ILE A 180 20.76 14.12 1.17
C ILE A 180 19.58 13.28 1.66
N ASN A 181 19.65 11.96 1.63
CA ASN A 181 18.54 11.08 2.05
C ASN A 181 18.37 11.02 3.58
N ILE A 182 17.23 10.50 4.03
CA ILE A 182 17.01 10.19 5.45
C ILE A 182 17.76 8.90 5.79
N VAL A 183 18.79 9.01 6.65
CA VAL A 183 19.55 7.84 7.15
C VAL A 183 18.96 7.33 8.46
N ARG A 184 18.58 8.24 9.35
CA ARG A 184 18.06 7.90 10.67
C ARG A 184 17.08 8.99 11.14
N TYR A 185 15.92 8.56 11.62
CA TYR A 185 15.03 9.45 12.35
C TYR A 185 15.63 9.80 13.71
N SER A 186 15.66 11.07 14.05
CA SER A 186 16.04 11.56 15.36
C SER A 186 15.01 12.56 15.85
N ARG A 187 14.34 12.25 16.96
CA ARG A 187 13.32 13.13 17.55
C ARG A 187 13.83 14.55 17.76
N ARG A 188 15.11 14.72 18.13
CA ARG A 188 15.75 16.03 18.33
C ARG A 188 16.05 16.74 17.03
N ALA A 189 16.66 16.06 16.05
CA ALA A 189 17.06 16.67 14.78
C ALA A 189 15.86 16.91 13.83
N CYS A 190 14.78 16.13 14.01
CA CYS A 190 13.58 16.24 13.20
C CYS A 190 12.51 17.16 13.82
N LEU A 191 12.77 17.73 15.01
CA LEU A 191 11.86 18.68 15.65
C LEU A 191 11.74 19.94 14.77
N GLY A 192 10.54 20.24 14.31
CA GLY A 192 10.29 21.37 13.39
C GLY A 192 10.58 21.08 11.91
N CYS A 193 10.96 19.85 11.56
CA CYS A 193 11.00 19.44 10.17
C CYS A 193 9.57 19.37 9.61
N PRO A 194 9.27 20.03 8.47
CA PRO A 194 7.90 20.04 7.89
C PRO A 194 7.39 18.66 7.48
N PHE A 195 8.26 17.65 7.49
CA PHE A 195 7.97 16.26 7.09
C PHE A 195 8.06 15.28 8.26
N SER A 196 8.15 15.74 9.49
CA SER A 196 8.25 14.90 10.68
C SER A 196 6.93 14.77 11.46
N SER A 197 5.84 15.30 10.91
CA SER A 197 4.50 15.20 11.51
C SER A 197 3.83 13.87 11.28
#